data_e4c5cb6ec769c177077404d1c51c3279
#
_entry.id   e4c5cb6ec769c177077404d1c51c3279
#
_cell.length_a   1.000
_cell.length_b   1.000
_cell.length_c   1.000
_cell.angle_alpha   90.00
_cell.angle_beta   90.00
_cell.angle_gamma   90.00
#
_symmetry.space_group_name_H-M   'P 1'
#
loop_
_entity.id
_entity.type
_entity.pdbx_description
1 polymer ?
#
loop_
_entity_poly.entity_id
_entity_poly.type
_entity_poly.pdbx_seq_one_letter_code
_entity_poly.pdbx_strand_id
1 'polypeptide(L)'
;MGTYSSPHLENIRERIQVNGEAVAEYDFAEAVAAVANAEGISGIRPTYFEIMTAAAFRWFSDDAIDVAVIEVGMLGRWDATNVVRPDVAVITNIALDHTEFAGPTVAHIAKEKAGIIKEGSVAIIGETNEDLHPIFSAEPHDEIFFRGEHIDVVDNHLALGGRSLHVRTTRADYIDLFLPLHGWHQGDNAAVAIAAVESFFGSALDQETLQEGLSSVLMPGRFEVVGHQPLVILDGAHNMAGAEVCASVFFDDFDPHGRRILVVGALGGRDVADTLSALKVDEFDRVICCTAPSPRALPAKDIAAAAEDMGGSDIRAVDTVEKACDMALNDATSDDAILIAGSLYVVGAARTHLRKVLP
;
A
#
# COMPACT_ATOMS: atom_id res chain seq x y z
N MET A 1 -10.56 2.23 18.03
CA MET A 1 -9.26 1.95 17.38
C MET A 1 -8.88 3.13 16.49
N GLY A 2 -7.67 3.67 16.66
CA GLY A 2 -7.11 4.70 15.80
C GLY A 2 -6.23 4.08 14.71
N THR A 3 -6.21 4.65 13.51
CA THR A 3 -5.35 4.23 12.40
C THR A 3 -4.63 5.45 11.83
N TYR A 4 -3.31 5.37 11.75
CA TYR A 4 -2.48 6.35 11.06
C TYR A 4 -1.78 5.70 9.87
N SER A 5 -2.03 6.20 8.67
CA SER A 5 -1.50 5.64 7.42
C SER A 5 -0.92 6.70 6.49
N SER A 6 -0.06 6.31 5.55
CA SER A 6 0.55 7.21 4.58
C SER A 6 1.01 6.49 3.30
N PRO A 7 0.95 7.18 2.14
CA PRO A 7 0.28 8.47 1.91
C PRO A 7 -1.25 8.32 1.83
N HIS A 8 -2.00 9.43 1.72
CA HIS A 8 -3.42 9.39 1.38
C HIS A 8 -3.60 9.20 -0.14
N LEU A 9 -4.76 8.73 -0.54
CA LEU A 9 -5.12 8.51 -1.94
C LEU A 9 -5.84 9.73 -2.52
N GLU A 10 -6.91 10.20 -1.90
CA GLU A 10 -7.76 11.30 -2.38
C GLU A 10 -7.76 12.50 -1.42
N ASN A 11 -7.81 12.25 -0.09
CA ASN A 11 -7.94 13.30 0.91
C ASN A 11 -6.95 13.12 2.06
N ILE A 12 -6.31 14.20 2.48
CA ILE A 12 -5.30 14.19 3.55
C ILE A 12 -5.82 13.59 4.86
N ARG A 13 -7.11 13.71 5.15
CA ARG A 13 -7.76 13.19 6.36
C ARG A 13 -7.82 11.65 6.42
N GLU A 14 -7.68 10.97 5.26
CA GLU A 14 -7.57 9.51 5.20
C GLU A 14 -6.40 8.97 6.03
N ARG A 15 -5.39 9.80 6.27
CA ARG A 15 -4.22 9.42 7.05
C ARG A 15 -4.50 9.19 8.52
N ILE A 16 -5.58 9.77 9.05
CA ILE A 16 -5.95 9.73 10.46
C ILE A 16 -7.41 9.28 10.56
N GLN A 17 -7.63 8.09 11.09
CA GLN A 17 -8.97 7.52 11.19
C GLN A 17 -9.21 7.01 12.62
N VAL A 18 -10.48 7.00 13.03
CA VAL A 18 -10.95 6.28 14.21
C VAL A 18 -12.12 5.40 13.79
N ASN A 19 -12.02 4.09 14.12
CA ASN A 19 -13.01 3.08 13.76
C ASN A 19 -13.34 3.03 12.25
N GLY A 20 -12.34 3.29 11.38
CA GLY A 20 -12.47 3.29 9.92
C GLY A 20 -13.01 4.60 9.33
N GLU A 21 -13.37 5.58 10.15
CA GLU A 21 -13.82 6.88 9.68
C GLU A 21 -12.70 7.93 9.75
N ALA A 22 -12.49 8.67 8.65
CA ALA A 22 -11.51 9.74 8.61
C ALA A 22 -11.88 10.87 9.57
N VAL A 23 -10.88 11.47 10.22
CA VAL A 23 -11.03 12.61 11.11
C VAL A 23 -11.86 13.72 10.45
N ALA A 24 -12.79 14.34 11.19
CA ALA A 24 -13.59 15.46 10.71
C ALA A 24 -12.69 16.69 10.41
N GLU A 25 -13.14 17.56 9.50
CA GLU A 25 -12.34 18.74 9.09
C GLU A 25 -11.97 19.65 10.26
N TYR A 26 -12.92 19.86 11.16
CA TYR A 26 -12.72 20.70 12.34
C TYR A 26 -11.66 20.09 13.28
N ASP A 27 -11.77 18.80 13.60
CA ASP A 27 -10.86 18.11 14.52
C ASP A 27 -9.46 17.99 13.93
N PHE A 28 -9.36 17.76 12.60
CA PHE A 28 -8.10 17.79 11.88
C PHE A 28 -7.42 19.16 11.97
N ALA A 29 -8.19 20.25 11.77
CA ALA A 29 -7.69 21.60 11.86
C ALA A 29 -7.22 21.94 13.29
N GLU A 30 -7.96 21.53 14.32
CA GLU A 30 -7.57 21.69 15.73
C GLU A 30 -6.29 20.93 16.07
N ALA A 31 -6.19 19.67 15.64
CA ALA A 31 -4.99 18.86 15.86
C ALA A 31 -3.74 19.50 15.22
N VAL A 32 -3.85 19.98 13.97
CA VAL A 32 -2.75 20.69 13.28
C VAL A 32 -2.44 22.03 13.97
N ALA A 33 -3.46 22.78 14.44
CA ALA A 33 -3.25 24.04 15.16
C ALA A 33 -2.51 23.81 16.49
N ALA A 34 -2.78 22.70 17.18
CA ALA A 34 -2.06 22.33 18.40
C ALA A 34 -0.56 22.10 18.13
N VAL A 35 -0.22 21.45 17.01
CA VAL A 35 1.18 21.26 16.59
C VAL A 35 1.84 22.62 16.25
N ALA A 36 1.14 23.52 15.54
CA ALA A 36 1.64 24.86 15.24
C ALA A 36 1.90 25.68 16.50
N ASN A 37 1.04 25.56 17.52
CA ASN A 37 1.27 26.20 18.81
C ASN A 37 2.52 25.64 19.51
N ALA A 38 2.74 24.31 19.46
CA ALA A 38 3.94 23.67 20.02
C ALA A 38 5.22 24.12 19.29
N GLU A 39 5.17 24.32 17.95
CA GLU A 39 6.27 24.92 17.18
C GLU A 39 6.62 26.32 17.72
N GLY A 40 5.59 27.16 17.95
CA GLY A 40 5.78 28.52 18.50
C GLY A 40 6.43 28.55 19.89
N ILE A 41 6.18 27.55 20.71
CA ILE A 41 6.76 27.43 22.07
C ILE A 41 8.17 26.83 22.04
N SER A 42 8.36 25.75 21.27
CA SER A 42 9.64 25.01 21.23
C SER A 42 10.69 25.67 20.34
N GLY A 43 10.28 26.46 19.34
CA GLY A 43 11.15 26.99 18.30
C GLY A 43 11.66 25.92 17.32
N ILE A 44 11.17 24.67 17.42
CA ILE A 44 11.51 23.58 16.51
C ILE A 44 10.56 23.62 15.31
N ARG A 45 11.07 23.61 14.10
CA ARG A 45 10.31 23.63 12.86
C ARG A 45 10.11 22.20 12.35
N PRO A 46 8.94 21.59 12.53
CA PRO A 46 8.71 20.21 12.10
C PRO A 46 8.55 20.12 10.58
N THR A 47 8.92 19.00 10.01
CA THR A 47 8.63 18.62 8.63
C THR A 47 7.13 18.33 8.46
N TYR A 48 6.67 18.28 7.19
CA TYR A 48 5.28 17.92 6.89
C TYR A 48 4.85 16.58 7.54
N PHE A 49 5.71 15.55 7.48
CA PHE A 49 5.38 14.25 8.05
C PHE A 49 5.36 14.27 9.57
N GLU A 50 6.27 14.99 10.20
CA GLU A 50 6.27 15.19 11.66
C GLU A 50 5.03 15.94 12.13
N ILE A 51 4.54 16.95 11.37
CA ILE A 51 3.29 17.65 11.66
C ILE A 51 2.10 16.65 11.64
N MET A 52 2.03 15.86 10.58
CA MET A 52 0.95 14.87 10.43
C MET A 52 0.96 13.80 11.52
N THR A 53 2.15 13.29 11.86
CA THR A 53 2.33 12.30 12.92
C THR A 53 1.94 12.88 14.29
N ALA A 54 2.42 14.09 14.61
CA ALA A 54 2.09 14.76 15.88
C ALA A 54 0.58 15.07 15.98
N ALA A 55 -0.04 15.51 14.88
CA ALA A 55 -1.49 15.76 14.82
C ALA A 55 -2.29 14.47 15.04
N ALA A 56 -1.85 13.35 14.43
CA ALA A 56 -2.48 12.05 14.65
C ALA A 56 -2.42 11.62 16.12
N PHE A 57 -1.24 11.68 16.72
CA PHE A 57 -1.06 11.29 18.12
C PHE A 57 -1.81 12.21 19.08
N ARG A 58 -1.86 13.51 18.77
CA ARG A 58 -2.67 14.47 19.53
C ARG A 58 -4.13 14.10 19.49
N TRP A 59 -4.69 13.86 18.31
CA TRP A 59 -6.09 13.53 18.15
C TRP A 59 -6.44 12.18 18.79
N PHE A 60 -5.60 11.15 18.62
CA PHE A 60 -5.77 9.85 19.29
C PHE A 60 -5.79 9.96 20.83
N SER A 61 -4.99 10.87 21.37
CA SER A 61 -5.00 11.15 22.81
C SER A 61 -6.27 11.86 23.24
N ASP A 62 -6.76 12.82 22.46
CA ASP A 62 -7.98 13.59 22.78
C ASP A 62 -9.23 12.72 22.66
N ASP A 63 -9.28 11.80 21.69
CA ASP A 63 -10.36 10.84 21.48
C ASP A 63 -10.26 9.59 22.36
N ALA A 64 -9.22 9.51 23.19
CA ALA A 64 -8.96 8.43 24.16
C ALA A 64 -9.09 7.02 23.54
N ILE A 65 -8.45 6.78 22.39
CA ILE A 65 -8.51 5.48 21.71
C ILE A 65 -7.85 4.37 22.55
N ASP A 66 -8.39 3.15 22.48
CA ASP A 66 -7.84 1.99 23.19
C ASP A 66 -6.64 1.36 22.47
N VAL A 67 -6.65 1.37 21.14
CA VAL A 67 -5.64 0.74 20.27
C VAL A 67 -5.31 1.65 19.10
N ALA A 68 -4.03 1.75 18.77
CA ALA A 68 -3.54 2.43 17.59
C ALA A 68 -2.82 1.49 16.61
N VAL A 69 -3.17 1.54 15.33
CA VAL A 69 -2.42 0.95 14.23
C VAL A 69 -1.64 2.08 13.54
N ILE A 70 -0.32 2.06 13.64
CA ILE A 70 0.55 3.13 13.17
C ILE A 70 1.42 2.65 12.02
N GLU A 71 1.19 3.17 10.82
CA GLU A 71 2.03 2.93 9.66
C GLU A 71 3.26 3.83 9.69
N VAL A 72 4.44 3.24 9.45
CA VAL A 72 5.71 3.96 9.29
C VAL A 72 5.70 4.75 7.98
N GLY A 73 6.12 5.99 8.01
CA GLY A 73 6.21 6.82 6.79
C GLY A 73 7.33 6.40 5.85
N MET A 74 8.52 6.13 6.40
CA MET A 74 9.68 5.70 5.62
C MET A 74 10.69 4.95 6.48
N LEU A 75 11.10 3.75 5.99
CA LEU A 75 12.09 2.90 6.66
C LEU A 75 11.66 2.46 8.08
N GLY A 76 12.02 3.17 9.14
CA GLY A 76 11.58 2.82 10.50
C GLY A 76 12.37 3.52 11.61
N ARG A 77 13.65 3.23 11.75
CA ARG A 77 14.49 3.66 12.89
C ARG A 77 14.44 5.15 13.18
N TRP A 78 14.44 5.98 12.15
CA TRP A 78 14.47 7.44 12.24
C TRP A 78 13.14 8.09 11.81
N ASP A 79 12.12 7.27 11.64
CA ASP A 79 10.79 7.78 11.26
C ASP A 79 10.14 8.54 12.42
N ALA A 80 9.33 9.55 12.09
CA ALA A 80 8.62 10.34 13.10
C ALA A 80 7.66 9.49 13.94
N THR A 81 7.14 8.39 13.38
CA THR A 81 6.26 7.46 14.12
C THR A 81 7.02 6.63 15.14
N ASN A 82 8.36 6.52 15.05
CA ASN A 82 9.16 5.65 15.91
C ASN A 82 9.35 6.17 17.34
N VAL A 83 8.61 7.20 17.73
CA VAL A 83 8.48 7.64 19.14
C VAL A 83 7.57 6.73 19.95
N VAL A 84 6.74 5.92 19.30
CA VAL A 84 5.85 4.95 19.99
C VAL A 84 6.63 3.79 20.59
N ARG A 85 6.04 3.18 21.61
CA ARG A 85 6.46 1.87 22.15
C ARG A 85 5.40 0.86 21.74
N PRO A 86 5.64 0.06 20.70
CA PRO A 86 4.64 -0.85 20.19
C PRO A 86 4.50 -2.07 21.12
N ASP A 87 3.29 -2.57 21.32
CA ASP A 87 3.06 -3.90 21.87
C ASP A 87 3.42 -4.96 20.80
N VAL A 88 3.12 -4.66 19.53
CA VAL A 88 3.45 -5.50 18.38
C VAL A 88 4.11 -4.66 17.30
N ALA A 89 5.32 -5.03 16.88
CA ALA A 89 6.04 -4.44 15.75
C ALA A 89 5.94 -5.36 14.53
N VAL A 90 5.42 -4.84 13.42
CA VAL A 90 5.21 -5.63 12.19
C VAL A 90 6.12 -5.14 11.08
N ILE A 91 6.87 -6.06 10.46
CA ILE A 91 7.65 -5.82 9.25
C ILE A 91 7.15 -6.79 8.18
N THR A 92 6.55 -6.27 7.11
CA THR A 92 5.93 -7.10 6.07
C THR A 92 6.96 -7.82 5.22
N ASN A 93 7.59 -7.13 4.30
CA ASN A 93 8.65 -7.66 3.43
C ASN A 93 9.73 -6.60 3.19
N ILE A 94 10.88 -7.04 2.68
CA ILE A 94 12.00 -6.16 2.35
C ILE A 94 12.20 -6.16 0.84
N ALA A 95 12.14 -4.98 0.25
CA ALA A 95 12.48 -4.76 -1.15
C ALA A 95 13.40 -3.55 -1.27
N LEU A 96 14.10 -3.43 -2.39
CA LEU A 96 14.91 -2.26 -2.68
C LEU A 96 14.00 -1.06 -2.95
N ASP A 97 13.94 -0.16 -1.99
CA ASP A 97 13.32 1.16 -2.10
C ASP A 97 14.07 2.13 -1.17
N HIS A 98 14.01 3.42 -1.47
CA HIS A 98 14.66 4.47 -0.66
C HIS A 98 16.17 4.22 -0.43
N THR A 99 16.87 3.64 -1.42
CA THR A 99 18.29 3.28 -1.32
C THR A 99 19.20 4.47 -1.09
N GLU A 100 18.77 5.68 -1.48
CA GLU A 100 19.45 6.94 -1.22
C GLU A 100 19.52 7.32 0.28
N PHE A 101 18.60 6.79 1.09
CA PHE A 101 18.55 7.04 2.53
C PHE A 101 19.06 5.87 3.36
N ALA A 102 18.61 4.64 3.02
CA ALA A 102 18.94 3.47 3.80
C ALA A 102 20.28 2.83 3.44
N GLY A 103 20.72 3.03 2.19
CA GLY A 103 21.89 2.35 1.61
C GLY A 103 21.50 1.32 0.55
N PRO A 104 22.51 0.78 -0.19
CA PRO A 104 22.29 0.15 -1.50
C PRO A 104 21.83 -1.32 -1.46
N THR A 105 21.63 -1.92 -0.28
CA THR A 105 21.29 -3.34 -0.17
C THR A 105 20.05 -3.59 0.68
N VAL A 106 19.38 -4.71 0.43
CA VAL A 106 18.24 -5.16 1.25
C VAL A 106 18.61 -5.29 2.74
N ALA A 107 19.84 -5.65 3.08
CA ALA A 107 20.31 -5.73 4.47
C ALA A 107 20.35 -4.34 5.16
N HIS A 108 20.70 -3.28 4.42
CA HIS A 108 20.63 -1.92 4.96
C HIS A 108 19.18 -1.51 5.23
N ILE A 109 18.27 -1.80 4.30
CA ILE A 109 16.85 -1.51 4.44
C ILE A 109 16.25 -2.31 5.60
N ALA A 110 16.59 -3.61 5.70
CA ALA A 110 16.16 -4.45 6.81
C ALA A 110 16.59 -3.89 8.18
N LYS A 111 17.84 -3.40 8.27
CA LYS A 111 18.37 -2.79 9.51
C LYS A 111 17.62 -1.52 9.92
N GLU A 112 17.27 -0.68 8.95
CA GLU A 112 16.49 0.54 9.23
C GLU A 112 15.05 0.19 9.64
N LYS A 113 14.41 -0.76 8.94
CA LYS A 113 13.05 -1.22 9.28
C LYS A 113 13.04 -1.93 10.64
N ALA A 114 14.04 -2.74 10.96
CA ALA A 114 14.16 -3.42 12.27
C ALA A 114 14.15 -2.45 13.46
N GLY A 115 14.53 -1.19 13.24
CA GLY A 115 14.53 -0.16 14.31
C GLY A 115 13.17 0.19 14.92
N ILE A 116 12.06 -0.35 14.40
CA ILE A 116 10.74 -0.25 15.05
C ILE A 116 10.51 -1.33 16.12
N ILE A 117 11.30 -2.39 16.12
CA ILE A 117 11.26 -3.44 17.16
C ILE A 117 11.89 -2.88 18.42
N LYS A 118 11.23 -3.03 19.56
CA LYS A 118 11.66 -2.47 20.85
C LYS A 118 11.50 -3.47 21.98
N GLU A 119 12.28 -3.28 23.03
CA GLU A 119 12.12 -4.04 24.27
C GLU A 119 10.69 -4.01 24.76
N GLY A 120 10.13 -5.18 25.09
CA GLY A 120 8.73 -5.36 25.49
C GLY A 120 7.76 -5.56 24.34
N SER A 121 8.20 -5.54 23.08
CA SER A 121 7.33 -5.79 21.92
C SER A 121 7.44 -7.22 21.41
N VAL A 122 6.35 -7.71 20.83
CA VAL A 122 6.35 -8.90 19.97
C VAL A 122 6.65 -8.46 18.52
N ALA A 123 7.64 -9.07 17.89
CA ALA A 123 7.99 -8.78 16.50
C ALA A 123 7.36 -9.81 15.54
N ILE A 124 6.62 -9.34 14.53
CA ILE A 124 6.03 -10.15 13.48
C ILE A 124 6.74 -9.83 12.18
N ILE A 125 7.42 -10.79 11.60
CA ILE A 125 8.28 -10.61 10.42
C ILE A 125 7.70 -11.40 9.23
N GLY A 126 7.19 -10.68 8.25
CA GLY A 126 6.68 -11.24 6.99
C GLY A 126 7.78 -11.54 5.96
N GLU A 127 9.01 -11.05 6.19
CA GLU A 127 10.17 -11.35 5.34
C GLU A 127 10.60 -12.82 5.50
N THR A 128 10.77 -13.51 4.37
CA THR A 128 11.13 -14.95 4.35
C THR A 128 12.59 -15.21 3.96
N ASN A 129 13.35 -14.17 3.63
CA ASN A 129 14.79 -14.34 3.37
C ASN A 129 15.53 -14.56 4.70
N GLU A 130 15.90 -15.81 4.96
CA GLU A 130 16.58 -16.23 6.19
C GLU A 130 17.90 -15.48 6.45
N ASP A 131 18.59 -14.98 5.41
CA ASP A 131 19.81 -14.17 5.56
C ASP A 131 19.55 -12.84 6.29
N LEU A 132 18.30 -12.36 6.30
CA LEU A 132 17.89 -11.14 6.99
C LEU A 132 17.38 -11.38 8.42
N HIS A 133 17.00 -12.60 8.79
CA HIS A 133 16.47 -12.95 10.13
C HIS A 133 17.39 -12.52 11.28
N PRO A 134 18.74 -12.69 11.19
CA PRO A 134 19.64 -12.23 12.25
C PRO A 134 19.58 -10.71 12.51
N ILE A 135 19.23 -9.91 11.48
CA ILE A 135 19.11 -8.45 11.63
C ILE A 135 17.93 -8.09 12.53
N PHE A 136 16.78 -8.74 12.31
CA PHE A 136 15.58 -8.53 13.13
C PHE A 136 15.76 -9.06 14.54
N SER A 137 16.33 -10.28 14.68
CA SER A 137 16.59 -10.92 15.95
C SER A 137 17.62 -10.19 16.82
N ALA A 138 18.43 -9.32 16.25
CA ALA A 138 19.40 -8.51 16.99
C ALA A 138 18.77 -7.31 17.71
N GLU A 139 17.56 -6.88 17.32
CA GLU A 139 16.84 -5.81 18.02
C GLU A 139 16.20 -6.35 19.30
N PRO A 140 16.08 -5.55 20.37
CA PRO A 140 15.47 -5.99 21.62
C PRO A 140 13.96 -6.25 21.44
N HIS A 141 13.51 -7.45 21.84
CA HIS A 141 12.12 -7.89 21.74
C HIS A 141 11.80 -8.91 22.82
N ASP A 142 10.52 -9.17 23.08
CA ASP A 142 10.09 -10.25 23.97
C ASP A 142 9.94 -11.56 23.21
N GLU A 143 9.22 -11.54 22.09
CA GLU A 143 9.03 -12.68 21.18
C GLU A 143 9.20 -12.22 19.74
N ILE A 144 9.61 -13.14 18.85
CA ILE A 144 9.71 -12.88 17.42
C ILE A 144 9.17 -14.06 16.61
N PHE A 145 8.31 -13.77 15.64
CA PHE A 145 7.69 -14.75 14.75
C PHE A 145 7.97 -14.42 13.29
N PHE A 146 8.47 -15.40 12.57
CA PHE A 146 8.82 -15.30 11.16
C PHE A 146 7.80 -16.02 10.29
N ARG A 147 7.39 -15.40 9.19
CA ARG A 147 6.63 -16.09 8.14
C ARG A 147 7.51 -17.13 7.44
N GLY A 148 6.92 -18.30 7.11
CA GLY A 148 7.64 -19.46 6.60
C GLY A 148 8.21 -20.38 7.69
N GLU A 149 8.24 -19.93 8.96
CA GLU A 149 8.72 -20.71 10.11
C GLU A 149 7.64 -20.85 11.18
N HIS A 150 7.00 -19.76 11.55
CA HIS A 150 5.99 -19.68 12.61
C HIS A 150 4.59 -19.30 12.10
N ILE A 151 4.54 -18.65 10.96
CA ILE A 151 3.35 -18.16 10.28
C ILE A 151 3.41 -18.67 8.84
N ASP A 152 2.39 -19.40 8.40
CA ASP A 152 2.36 -20.04 7.10
C ASP A 152 1.05 -19.75 6.37
N VAL A 153 1.14 -19.44 5.08
CA VAL A 153 0.02 -19.44 4.16
C VAL A 153 0.00 -20.81 3.50
N VAL A 154 -0.73 -21.74 4.14
CA VAL A 154 -0.79 -23.14 3.73
C VAL A 154 -1.44 -23.29 2.37
N ASP A 155 -2.44 -22.42 2.10
CA ASP A 155 -3.18 -22.37 0.85
C ASP A 155 -3.68 -20.96 0.53
N ASN A 156 -3.71 -20.63 -0.78
CA ASN A 156 -4.06 -19.30 -1.26
C ASN A 156 -4.58 -19.39 -2.71
N HIS A 157 -5.87 -19.54 -2.87
CA HIS A 157 -6.53 -19.72 -4.16
C HIS A 157 -7.31 -18.50 -4.61
N LEU A 158 -7.48 -18.37 -5.92
CA LEU A 158 -8.43 -17.42 -6.50
C LEU A 158 -9.86 -17.81 -6.08
N ALA A 159 -10.60 -16.80 -5.64
CA ALA A 159 -12.02 -16.88 -5.34
C ALA A 159 -12.76 -15.75 -6.03
N LEU A 160 -14.08 -15.89 -6.20
CA LEU A 160 -14.88 -14.83 -6.81
C LEU A 160 -14.82 -13.55 -5.95
N GLY A 161 -14.24 -12.50 -6.50
CA GLY A 161 -14.08 -11.20 -5.85
C GLY A 161 -12.95 -11.13 -4.81
N GLY A 162 -12.00 -12.07 -4.82
CA GLY A 162 -10.88 -12.09 -3.88
C GLY A 162 -10.12 -13.40 -3.84
N ARG A 163 -9.72 -13.83 -2.65
CA ARG A 163 -8.94 -15.04 -2.42
C ARG A 163 -9.53 -15.88 -1.28
N SER A 164 -9.39 -17.20 -1.37
CA SER A 164 -9.62 -18.13 -0.27
C SER A 164 -8.28 -18.53 0.32
N LEU A 165 -8.15 -18.43 1.64
CA LEU A 165 -6.90 -18.63 2.35
C LEU A 165 -7.00 -19.72 3.40
N HIS A 166 -5.92 -20.50 3.56
CA HIS A 166 -5.67 -21.28 4.76
C HIS A 166 -4.40 -20.72 5.43
N VAL A 167 -4.54 -20.14 6.61
CA VAL A 167 -3.46 -19.54 7.38
C VAL A 167 -3.21 -20.35 8.63
N ARG A 168 -1.95 -20.72 8.88
CA ARG A 168 -1.50 -21.38 10.10
C ARG A 168 -0.58 -20.43 10.86
N THR A 169 -0.82 -20.30 12.14
CA THR A 169 0.05 -19.59 13.09
C THR A 169 0.54 -20.56 14.17
N THR A 170 1.34 -20.08 15.10
CA THR A 170 1.71 -20.86 16.30
C THR A 170 0.54 -21.11 17.25
N ARG A 171 -0.59 -20.40 17.05
CA ARG A 171 -1.75 -20.45 17.96
C ARG A 171 -2.94 -21.18 17.38
N ALA A 172 -3.13 -21.14 16.05
CA ALA A 172 -4.29 -21.76 15.39
C ALA A 172 -4.08 -22.06 13.91
N ASP A 173 -4.96 -22.91 13.36
CA ASP A 173 -5.19 -23.12 11.94
C ASP A 173 -6.53 -22.48 11.56
N TYR A 174 -6.50 -21.53 10.61
CA TYR A 174 -7.67 -20.82 10.08
C TYR A 174 -7.90 -21.27 8.64
N ILE A 175 -8.99 -22.00 8.42
CA ILE A 175 -9.28 -22.65 7.14
C ILE A 175 -10.46 -21.95 6.46
N ASP A 176 -10.42 -21.89 5.11
CA ASP A 176 -11.48 -21.31 4.28
C ASP A 176 -11.78 -19.84 4.57
N LEU A 177 -10.74 -19.05 4.91
CA LEU A 177 -10.88 -17.61 5.08
C LEU A 177 -11.06 -16.92 3.73
N PHE A 178 -12.10 -16.12 3.58
CA PHE A 178 -12.28 -15.27 2.41
C PHE A 178 -11.68 -13.87 2.64
N LEU A 179 -10.84 -13.43 1.71
CA LEU A 179 -10.23 -12.10 1.69
C LEU A 179 -10.64 -11.37 0.39
N PRO A 180 -11.40 -10.25 0.44
CA PRO A 180 -11.86 -9.51 -0.73
C PRO A 180 -10.78 -8.62 -1.35
N LEU A 181 -9.56 -9.11 -1.44
CA LEU A 181 -8.42 -8.46 -2.06
C LEU A 181 -7.82 -9.34 -3.15
N HIS A 182 -7.25 -8.71 -4.18
CA HIS A 182 -6.67 -9.39 -5.32
C HIS A 182 -5.14 -9.48 -5.20
N GLY A 183 -4.58 -10.57 -5.74
CA GLY A 183 -3.14 -10.86 -5.72
C GLY A 183 -2.73 -11.79 -4.57
N TRP A 184 -1.86 -12.74 -4.89
CA TRP A 184 -1.37 -13.76 -3.95
C TRP A 184 -0.68 -13.16 -2.72
N HIS A 185 0.03 -12.04 -2.88
CA HIS A 185 0.73 -11.32 -1.81
C HIS A 185 -0.20 -10.80 -0.72
N GLN A 186 -1.49 -10.61 -1.01
CA GLN A 186 -2.47 -10.18 -0.01
C GLN A 186 -2.77 -11.29 1.01
N GLY A 187 -2.63 -12.56 0.61
CA GLY A 187 -2.68 -13.69 1.54
C GLY A 187 -1.52 -13.64 2.54
N ASP A 188 -0.31 -13.34 2.07
CA ASP A 188 0.86 -13.15 2.92
C ASP A 188 0.67 -11.99 3.92
N ASN A 189 0.15 -10.85 3.42
CA ASN A 189 -0.17 -9.71 4.27
C ASN A 189 -1.24 -10.04 5.31
N ALA A 190 -2.28 -10.78 4.93
CA ALA A 190 -3.33 -11.23 5.86
C ALA A 190 -2.77 -12.15 6.94
N ALA A 191 -1.90 -13.10 6.60
CA ALA A 191 -1.28 -14.01 7.56
C ALA A 191 -0.44 -13.25 8.61
N VAL A 192 0.34 -12.26 8.16
CA VAL A 192 1.12 -11.38 9.05
C VAL A 192 0.18 -10.54 9.94
N ALA A 193 -0.90 -10.02 9.40
CA ALA A 193 -1.89 -9.25 10.15
C ALA A 193 -2.61 -10.11 11.21
N ILE A 194 -3.00 -11.35 10.87
CA ILE A 194 -3.60 -12.32 11.80
C ILE A 194 -2.65 -12.58 12.98
N ALA A 195 -1.39 -12.90 12.68
CA ALA A 195 -0.39 -13.17 13.72
C ALA A 195 -0.13 -11.93 14.61
N ALA A 196 -0.18 -10.73 14.04
CA ALA A 196 -0.05 -9.49 14.81
C ALA A 196 -1.22 -9.30 15.78
N VAL A 197 -2.44 -9.53 15.34
CA VAL A 197 -3.65 -9.42 16.19
C VAL A 197 -3.67 -10.50 17.26
N GLU A 198 -3.32 -11.76 16.93
CA GLU A 198 -3.14 -12.83 17.92
C GLU A 198 -2.13 -12.48 18.99
N SER A 199 -1.01 -11.88 18.59
CA SER A 199 0.06 -11.48 19.51
C SER A 199 -0.39 -10.33 20.42
N PHE A 200 -1.15 -9.37 19.88
CA PHE A 200 -1.73 -8.28 20.66
C PHE A 200 -2.70 -8.77 21.73
N PHE A 201 -3.59 -9.71 21.40
CA PHE A 201 -4.54 -10.27 22.36
C PHE A 201 -3.98 -11.43 23.20
N GLY A 202 -2.81 -11.95 22.86
CA GLY A 202 -2.17 -13.08 23.55
C GLY A 202 -2.88 -14.43 23.37
N SER A 203 -3.80 -14.55 22.39
CA SER A 203 -4.63 -15.75 22.17
C SER A 203 -4.96 -15.94 20.69
N ALA A 204 -5.34 -17.18 20.33
CA ALA A 204 -5.98 -17.45 19.04
C ALA A 204 -7.25 -16.61 18.88
N LEU A 205 -7.56 -16.25 17.65
CA LEU A 205 -8.79 -15.51 17.30
C LEU A 205 -9.94 -16.48 17.08
N ASP A 206 -11.15 -16.04 17.39
CA ASP A 206 -12.35 -16.74 16.94
C ASP A 206 -12.46 -16.65 15.42
N GLN A 207 -12.64 -17.80 14.75
CA GLN A 207 -12.63 -17.88 13.29
C GLN A 207 -13.77 -17.07 12.63
N GLU A 208 -14.95 -17.03 13.24
CA GLU A 208 -16.10 -16.29 12.72
C GLU A 208 -15.82 -14.76 12.80
N THR A 209 -15.32 -14.31 13.94
CA THR A 209 -14.91 -12.90 14.16
C THR A 209 -13.78 -12.50 13.19
N LEU A 210 -12.79 -13.38 13.00
CA LEU A 210 -11.71 -13.15 12.05
C LEU A 210 -12.25 -13.03 10.61
N GLN A 211 -13.16 -13.93 10.21
CA GLN A 211 -13.78 -13.91 8.88
C GLN A 211 -14.59 -12.63 8.66
N GLU A 212 -15.35 -12.16 9.65
CA GLU A 212 -16.08 -10.89 9.58
C GLU A 212 -15.10 -9.71 9.36
N GLY A 213 -14.00 -9.69 10.12
CA GLY A 213 -12.96 -8.68 9.97
C GLY A 213 -12.33 -8.69 8.58
N LEU A 214 -11.91 -9.85 8.08
CA LEU A 214 -11.31 -9.98 6.76
C LEU A 214 -12.28 -9.62 5.63
N SER A 215 -13.55 -10.01 5.73
CA SER A 215 -14.57 -9.70 4.72
C SER A 215 -14.88 -8.21 4.59
N SER A 216 -14.56 -7.43 5.62
CA SER A 216 -14.76 -5.98 5.65
C SER A 216 -13.57 -5.16 5.13
N VAL A 217 -12.47 -5.82 4.79
CA VAL A 217 -11.23 -5.13 4.38
C VAL A 217 -11.43 -4.43 3.04
N LEU A 218 -11.09 -3.15 3.01
CA LEU A 218 -11.05 -2.32 1.81
C LEU A 218 -9.66 -1.69 1.70
N MET A 219 -9.03 -1.86 0.54
CA MET A 219 -7.72 -1.28 0.23
C MET A 219 -7.79 -0.46 -1.06
N PRO A 220 -8.35 0.77 -1.00
CA PRO A 220 -8.49 1.62 -2.18
C PRO A 220 -7.16 1.83 -2.89
N GLY A 221 -7.17 1.69 -4.23
CA GLY A 221 -5.97 1.84 -5.05
C GLY A 221 -4.92 0.72 -4.89
N ARG A 222 -5.30 -0.43 -4.33
CA ARG A 222 -4.49 -1.65 -4.29
C ARG A 222 -5.22 -2.75 -5.05
N PHE A 223 -4.99 -2.83 -6.35
CA PHE A 223 -5.69 -3.67 -7.30
C PHE A 223 -7.23 -3.58 -7.14
N GLU A 224 -7.72 -2.35 -7.01
CA GLU A 224 -9.14 -2.04 -6.78
C GLU A 224 -9.91 -2.15 -8.10
N VAL A 225 -10.90 -3.03 -8.16
CA VAL A 225 -11.83 -3.13 -9.29
C VAL A 225 -12.93 -2.08 -9.12
N VAL A 226 -12.97 -1.09 -10.02
CA VAL A 226 -13.94 0.02 -9.99
C VAL A 226 -14.95 -0.01 -11.13
N GLY A 227 -14.75 -0.88 -12.11
CA GLY A 227 -15.66 -1.11 -13.24
C GLY A 227 -15.57 -2.55 -13.73
N HIS A 228 -16.68 -3.10 -14.22
CA HIS A 228 -16.73 -4.49 -14.65
C HIS A 228 -16.91 -4.68 -16.17
N GLN A 229 -17.45 -3.70 -16.87
CA GLN A 229 -17.72 -3.73 -18.32
C GLN A 229 -17.59 -2.32 -18.92
N PRO A 230 -16.37 -1.93 -19.37
CA PRO A 230 -15.10 -2.66 -19.33
C PRO A 230 -14.61 -2.94 -17.91
N LEU A 231 -13.71 -3.92 -17.78
CA LEU A 231 -13.01 -4.13 -16.50
C LEU A 231 -12.08 -2.94 -16.26
N VAL A 232 -12.23 -2.25 -15.12
CA VAL A 232 -11.37 -1.10 -14.76
C VAL A 232 -10.73 -1.35 -13.41
N ILE A 233 -9.40 -1.36 -13.39
CA ILE A 233 -8.58 -1.67 -12.21
C ILE A 233 -7.67 -0.49 -11.88
N LEU A 234 -7.58 -0.16 -10.60
CA LEU A 234 -6.69 0.86 -10.04
C LEU A 234 -5.62 0.20 -9.18
N ASP A 235 -4.34 0.46 -9.45
CA ASP A 235 -3.24 0.00 -8.61
C ASP A 235 -2.17 1.07 -8.40
N GLY A 236 -1.79 1.31 -7.16
CA GLY A 236 -0.79 2.31 -6.76
C GLY A 236 0.66 1.89 -6.97
N ALA A 237 0.94 0.83 -7.72
CA ALA A 237 2.29 0.39 -8.07
C ALA A 237 3.10 1.55 -8.65
N HIS A 238 4.28 1.81 -8.09
CA HIS A 238 5.11 2.96 -8.44
C HIS A 238 6.61 2.69 -8.28
N ASN A 239 6.99 1.46 -7.99
CA ASN A 239 8.34 0.94 -8.00
C ASN A 239 8.35 -0.43 -8.69
N MET A 240 9.52 -0.94 -9.01
CA MET A 240 9.69 -2.18 -9.77
C MET A 240 8.96 -3.37 -9.13
N ALA A 241 9.18 -3.61 -7.84
CA ALA A 241 8.56 -4.74 -7.13
C ALA A 241 7.01 -4.66 -7.12
N GLY A 242 6.44 -3.47 -6.85
CA GLY A 242 4.99 -3.26 -6.90
C GLY A 242 4.44 -3.43 -8.32
N ALA A 243 5.17 -2.96 -9.34
CA ALA A 243 4.78 -3.07 -10.74
C ALA A 243 4.79 -4.54 -11.23
N GLU A 244 5.79 -5.32 -10.84
CA GLU A 244 5.84 -6.77 -11.12
C GLU A 244 4.64 -7.52 -10.53
N VAL A 245 4.31 -7.23 -9.26
CA VAL A 245 3.14 -7.82 -8.60
C VAL A 245 1.84 -7.39 -9.29
N CYS A 246 1.68 -6.10 -9.60
CA CYS A 246 0.51 -5.58 -10.30
C CYS A 246 0.34 -6.26 -11.67
N ALA A 247 1.41 -6.39 -12.45
CA ALA A 247 1.40 -7.07 -13.73
C ALA A 247 1.02 -8.55 -13.60
N SER A 248 1.62 -9.27 -12.64
CA SER A 248 1.28 -10.68 -12.40
C SER A 248 -0.20 -10.84 -12.08
N VAL A 249 -0.76 -10.03 -11.18
CA VAL A 249 -2.20 -10.10 -10.86
C VAL A 249 -3.06 -9.78 -12.09
N PHE A 250 -2.70 -8.77 -12.87
CA PHE A 250 -3.48 -8.37 -14.05
C PHE A 250 -3.46 -9.43 -15.14
N PHE A 251 -2.30 -9.98 -15.47
CA PHE A 251 -2.14 -10.92 -16.57
C PHE A 251 -2.43 -12.37 -16.19
N ASP A 252 -2.08 -12.79 -14.95
CA ASP A 252 -2.16 -14.19 -14.54
C ASP A 252 -3.45 -14.50 -13.76
N ASP A 253 -3.91 -13.61 -12.84
CA ASP A 253 -5.10 -13.83 -12.02
C ASP A 253 -6.40 -13.40 -12.76
N PHE A 254 -6.37 -12.26 -13.47
CA PHE A 254 -7.54 -11.74 -14.19
C PHE A 254 -7.59 -12.21 -15.65
N ASP A 255 -6.44 -12.43 -16.29
CA ASP A 255 -6.29 -12.92 -17.67
C ASP A 255 -7.32 -12.34 -18.66
N PRO A 256 -7.36 -11.02 -18.84
CA PRO A 256 -8.40 -10.40 -19.67
C PRO A 256 -8.28 -10.81 -21.13
N HIS A 257 -9.39 -11.28 -21.70
CA HIS A 257 -9.44 -11.79 -23.08
C HIS A 257 -9.63 -10.71 -24.15
N GLY A 258 -10.17 -9.53 -23.77
CA GLY A 258 -10.28 -8.36 -24.63
C GLY A 258 -8.97 -7.59 -24.76
N ARG A 259 -9.04 -6.39 -25.34
CA ARG A 259 -7.87 -5.50 -25.39
C ARG A 259 -7.47 -5.06 -23.98
N ARG A 260 -6.17 -4.96 -23.78
CA ARG A 260 -5.54 -4.52 -22.55
C ARG A 260 -5.07 -3.07 -22.73
N ILE A 261 -5.64 -2.17 -21.97
CA ILE A 261 -5.35 -0.74 -22.04
C ILE A 261 -4.66 -0.31 -20.75
N LEU A 262 -3.46 0.26 -20.85
CA LEU A 262 -2.74 0.82 -19.71
C LEU A 262 -2.92 2.34 -19.69
N VAL A 263 -3.34 2.88 -18.55
CA VAL A 263 -3.24 4.30 -18.21
C VAL A 263 -2.13 4.46 -17.20
N VAL A 264 -1.08 5.21 -17.53
CA VAL A 264 0.10 5.31 -16.68
C VAL A 264 0.61 6.74 -16.54
N GLY A 265 0.98 7.09 -15.31
CA GLY A 265 1.69 8.32 -14.99
C GLY A 265 2.70 8.11 -13.87
N ALA A 266 3.82 8.82 -13.90
CA ALA A 266 4.92 8.61 -13.00
C ALA A 266 5.41 9.90 -12.34
N LEU A 267 6.14 9.75 -11.24
CA LEU A 267 6.84 10.84 -10.57
C LEU A 267 8.34 10.79 -10.89
N GLY A 268 8.98 11.95 -10.96
CA GLY A 268 10.44 12.03 -11.07
C GLY A 268 11.17 11.51 -9.84
N GLY A 269 12.45 11.16 -10.04
CA GLY A 269 13.33 10.61 -9.00
C GLY A 269 13.43 9.08 -9.01
N ARG A 270 12.69 8.40 -9.90
CA ARG A 270 12.83 6.95 -10.19
C ARG A 270 12.96 6.75 -11.69
N ASP A 271 13.55 5.63 -12.09
CA ASP A 271 13.59 5.27 -13.49
C ASP A 271 12.21 4.79 -13.95
N VAL A 272 11.60 5.54 -14.86
CA VAL A 272 10.28 5.20 -15.39
C VAL A 272 10.34 3.97 -16.29
N ALA A 273 11.47 3.74 -16.96
CA ALA A 273 11.65 2.57 -17.82
C ALA A 273 11.60 1.27 -17.02
N ASP A 274 12.23 1.22 -15.85
CA ASP A 274 12.16 0.06 -14.95
C ASP A 274 10.70 -0.24 -14.54
N THR A 275 9.93 0.79 -14.21
CA THR A 275 8.51 0.64 -13.82
C THR A 275 7.66 0.17 -14.99
N LEU A 276 7.86 0.73 -16.18
CA LEU A 276 7.13 0.33 -17.40
C LEU A 276 7.46 -1.10 -17.83
N SER A 277 8.74 -1.47 -17.75
CA SER A 277 9.19 -2.85 -18.02
C SER A 277 8.56 -3.83 -17.04
N ALA A 278 8.54 -3.51 -15.75
CA ALA A 278 7.94 -4.35 -14.71
C ALA A 278 6.41 -4.46 -14.84
N LEU A 279 5.74 -3.42 -15.36
CA LEU A 279 4.33 -3.45 -15.73
C LEU A 279 4.06 -4.25 -17.02
N LYS A 280 5.11 -4.72 -17.72
CA LYS A 280 5.01 -5.40 -19.03
C LYS A 280 4.30 -4.54 -20.06
N VAL A 281 4.76 -3.29 -20.24
CA VAL A 281 4.12 -2.30 -21.11
C VAL A 281 3.95 -2.79 -22.56
N ASP A 282 4.81 -3.69 -23.02
CA ASP A 282 4.79 -4.32 -24.35
C ASP A 282 3.66 -5.35 -24.54
N GLU A 283 3.05 -5.83 -23.44
CA GLU A 283 1.90 -6.74 -23.49
C GLU A 283 0.53 -6.02 -23.54
N PHE A 284 0.52 -4.67 -23.50
CA PHE A 284 -0.71 -3.87 -23.64
C PHE A 284 -0.96 -3.49 -25.11
N ASP A 285 -2.23 -3.59 -25.55
CA ASP A 285 -2.65 -3.19 -26.89
C ASP A 285 -2.65 -1.68 -27.08
N ARG A 286 -2.79 -0.92 -25.97
CA ARG A 286 -2.74 0.53 -25.94
C ARG A 286 -2.16 1.03 -24.65
N VAL A 287 -1.33 2.09 -24.74
CA VAL A 287 -0.74 2.78 -23.59
C VAL A 287 -1.10 4.26 -23.62
N ILE A 288 -1.76 4.76 -22.59
CA ILE A 288 -2.14 6.16 -22.44
C ILE A 288 -1.32 6.75 -21.29
N CYS A 289 -0.33 7.55 -21.65
CA CYS A 289 0.55 8.23 -20.69
C CYS A 289 -0.07 9.54 -20.25
N CYS A 290 -0.10 9.83 -18.95
CA CYS A 290 -0.65 11.06 -18.38
C CYS A 290 0.30 11.73 -17.38
N THR A 291 0.08 13.03 -17.15
CA THR A 291 0.82 13.77 -16.12
C THR A 291 0.08 13.66 -14.80
N ALA A 292 0.73 13.13 -13.76
CA ALA A 292 0.17 13.03 -12.42
C ALA A 292 -0.08 14.44 -11.82
N PRO A 293 -1.11 14.64 -10.96
CA PRO A 293 -1.36 15.92 -10.30
C PRO A 293 -0.37 16.14 -9.13
N SER A 294 0.90 16.29 -9.45
CA SER A 294 1.98 16.46 -8.49
C SER A 294 3.06 17.39 -9.06
N PRO A 295 3.67 18.27 -8.25
CA PRO A 295 4.80 19.09 -8.71
C PRO A 295 6.03 18.26 -9.08
N ARG A 296 6.08 16.97 -8.70
CA ARG A 296 7.15 16.04 -9.04
C ARG A 296 6.81 15.15 -10.23
N ALA A 297 5.67 15.38 -10.90
CA ALA A 297 5.22 14.54 -12.00
C ALA A 297 6.19 14.60 -13.19
N LEU A 298 6.41 13.47 -13.82
CA LEU A 298 7.00 13.40 -15.15
C LEU A 298 5.97 13.86 -16.19
N PRO A 299 6.37 14.64 -17.20
CA PRO A 299 5.50 14.97 -18.32
C PRO A 299 5.04 13.72 -19.08
N ALA A 300 3.77 13.67 -19.47
CA ALA A 300 3.22 12.53 -20.20
C ALA A 300 4.02 12.13 -21.45
N LYS A 301 4.59 13.12 -22.17
CA LYS A 301 5.44 12.89 -23.36
C LYS A 301 6.73 12.14 -23.05
N ASP A 302 7.31 12.34 -21.86
CA ASP A 302 8.56 11.71 -21.45
C ASP A 302 8.29 10.24 -21.06
N ILE A 303 7.12 9.99 -20.44
CA ILE A 303 6.64 8.63 -20.14
C ILE A 303 6.31 7.90 -21.46
N ALA A 304 5.68 8.59 -22.43
CA ALA A 304 5.36 8.02 -23.73
C ALA A 304 6.62 7.62 -24.50
N ALA A 305 7.66 8.44 -24.49
CA ALA A 305 8.94 8.11 -25.14
C ALA A 305 9.57 6.87 -24.49
N ALA A 306 9.57 6.78 -23.15
CA ALA A 306 10.06 5.59 -22.45
C ALA A 306 9.22 4.34 -22.77
N ALA A 307 7.90 4.47 -22.89
CA ALA A 307 7.02 3.37 -23.28
C ALA A 307 7.28 2.89 -24.73
N GLU A 308 7.59 3.80 -25.68
CA GLU A 308 8.01 3.47 -27.04
C GLU A 308 9.31 2.68 -27.04
N ASP A 309 10.30 3.12 -26.25
CA ASP A 309 11.59 2.45 -26.13
C ASP A 309 11.44 1.04 -25.52
N MET A 310 10.42 0.81 -24.68
CA MET A 310 10.10 -0.48 -24.07
C MET A 310 9.16 -1.36 -24.93
N GLY A 311 8.82 -0.96 -26.16
CA GLY A 311 8.02 -1.76 -27.07
C GLY A 311 6.50 -1.61 -26.92
N GLY A 312 6.04 -0.62 -26.19
CA GLY A 312 4.60 -0.35 -26.02
C GLY A 312 3.90 -0.07 -27.34
N SER A 313 2.63 -0.45 -27.43
CA SER A 313 1.80 -0.31 -28.63
C SER A 313 0.78 0.82 -28.51
N ASP A 314 0.41 1.43 -29.63
CA ASP A 314 -0.60 2.52 -29.74
C ASP A 314 -0.53 3.54 -28.60
N ILE A 315 0.67 4.15 -28.46
CA ILE A 315 0.97 5.06 -27.36
C ILE A 315 0.33 6.43 -27.58
N ARG A 316 -0.29 6.96 -26.53
CA ARG A 316 -0.88 8.29 -26.48
C ARG A 316 -0.35 9.05 -25.26
N ALA A 317 -0.09 10.35 -25.44
CA ALA A 317 0.26 11.25 -24.35
C ALA A 317 -0.84 12.29 -24.17
N VAL A 318 -1.35 12.43 -22.95
CA VAL A 318 -2.39 13.40 -22.59
C VAL A 318 -2.01 14.16 -21.31
N ASP A 319 -2.52 15.39 -21.15
CA ASP A 319 -2.04 16.29 -20.10
C ASP A 319 -2.48 15.88 -18.70
N THR A 320 -3.67 15.24 -18.55
CA THR A 320 -4.25 14.96 -17.24
C THR A 320 -4.75 13.52 -17.12
N VAL A 321 -4.89 13.05 -15.90
CA VAL A 321 -5.38 11.72 -15.57
C VAL A 321 -6.83 11.55 -16.02
N GLU A 322 -7.68 12.56 -15.83
CA GLU A 322 -9.09 12.53 -16.19
C GLU A 322 -9.26 12.33 -17.70
N LYS A 323 -8.49 13.08 -18.52
CA LYS A 323 -8.49 12.91 -19.98
C LYS A 323 -8.02 11.51 -20.40
N ALA A 324 -7.04 10.94 -19.68
CA ALA A 324 -6.55 9.60 -19.95
C ALA A 324 -7.63 8.55 -19.64
N CYS A 325 -8.33 8.70 -18.52
CA CYS A 325 -9.46 7.84 -18.16
C CYS A 325 -10.60 7.94 -19.17
N ASP A 326 -10.99 9.16 -19.57
CA ASP A 326 -12.03 9.38 -20.56
C ASP A 326 -11.65 8.75 -21.92
N MET A 327 -10.39 8.91 -22.36
CA MET A 327 -9.90 8.29 -23.58
C MET A 327 -9.96 6.76 -23.50
N ALA A 328 -9.49 6.18 -22.39
CA ALA A 328 -9.52 4.73 -22.20
C ALA A 328 -10.94 4.18 -22.21
N LEU A 329 -11.88 4.82 -21.49
CA LEU A 329 -13.27 4.40 -21.42
C LEU A 329 -14.01 4.54 -22.76
N ASN A 330 -13.78 5.64 -23.51
CA ASN A 330 -14.41 5.87 -24.81
C ASN A 330 -13.93 4.88 -25.87
N ASP A 331 -12.70 4.39 -25.75
CA ASP A 331 -12.09 3.47 -26.70
C ASP A 331 -12.33 2.00 -26.37
N ALA A 332 -12.69 1.70 -25.12
CA ALA A 332 -12.90 0.35 -24.63
C ALA A 332 -14.29 -0.19 -25.01
N THR A 333 -14.34 -1.50 -25.26
CA THR A 333 -15.58 -2.29 -25.33
C THR A 333 -15.84 -2.99 -23.99
N SER A 334 -17.01 -3.61 -23.83
CA SER A 334 -17.37 -4.37 -22.62
C SER A 334 -16.39 -5.48 -22.25
N ASP A 335 -15.68 -6.02 -23.23
CA ASP A 335 -14.79 -7.17 -23.06
C ASP A 335 -13.33 -6.75 -22.78
N ASP A 336 -13.02 -5.45 -22.90
CA ASP A 336 -11.70 -4.89 -22.70
C ASP A 336 -11.39 -4.67 -21.20
N ALA A 337 -10.10 -4.59 -20.87
CA ALA A 337 -9.63 -4.29 -19.54
C ALA A 337 -8.73 -3.05 -19.51
N ILE A 338 -8.94 -2.20 -18.53
CA ILE A 338 -8.18 -0.97 -18.31
C ILE A 338 -7.46 -1.09 -16.97
N LEU A 339 -6.13 -1.04 -17.00
CA LEU A 339 -5.29 -0.91 -15.81
C LEU A 339 -4.82 0.54 -15.67
N ILE A 340 -5.00 1.15 -14.50
CA ILE A 340 -4.54 2.50 -14.19
C ILE A 340 -3.50 2.40 -13.07
N ALA A 341 -2.24 2.75 -13.37
CA ALA A 341 -1.13 2.51 -12.47
C ALA A 341 0.00 3.57 -12.58
N GLY A 342 1.11 3.33 -11.87
CA GLY A 342 2.36 4.08 -11.92
C GLY A 342 2.54 5.11 -10.82
N SER A 343 1.48 5.52 -10.12
CA SER A 343 1.56 6.43 -8.97
C SER A 343 0.26 6.47 -8.18
N LEU A 344 0.33 6.56 -6.86
CA LEU A 344 -0.85 6.83 -6.01
C LEU A 344 -1.55 8.15 -6.37
N TYR A 345 -0.83 9.17 -6.84
CA TYR A 345 -1.44 10.42 -7.31
C TYR A 345 -2.28 10.23 -8.57
N VAL A 346 -1.83 9.37 -9.48
CA VAL A 346 -2.61 9.00 -10.68
C VAL A 346 -3.86 8.25 -10.26
N VAL A 347 -3.71 7.25 -9.42
CA VAL A 347 -4.80 6.40 -8.93
C VAL A 347 -5.84 7.22 -8.15
N GLY A 348 -5.42 8.12 -7.26
CA GLY A 348 -6.34 9.00 -6.52
C GLY A 348 -7.16 9.90 -7.43
N ALA A 349 -6.51 10.55 -8.41
CA ALA A 349 -7.19 11.39 -9.41
C ALA A 349 -8.15 10.57 -10.29
N ALA A 350 -7.70 9.41 -10.76
CA ALA A 350 -8.51 8.49 -11.56
C ALA A 350 -9.74 8.02 -10.76
N ARG A 351 -9.56 7.59 -9.51
CA ARG A 351 -10.63 7.13 -8.63
C ARG A 351 -11.70 8.20 -8.40
N THR A 352 -11.26 9.42 -8.08
CA THR A 352 -12.16 10.58 -7.92
C THR A 352 -12.95 10.89 -9.20
N HIS A 353 -12.32 10.74 -10.36
CA HIS A 353 -12.97 10.97 -11.66
C HIS A 353 -13.93 9.82 -12.02
N LEU A 354 -13.48 8.59 -11.92
CA LEU A 354 -14.23 7.40 -12.30
C LEU A 354 -15.50 7.20 -11.48
N ARG A 355 -15.51 7.55 -10.20
CA ARG A 355 -16.73 7.55 -9.37
C ARG A 355 -17.84 8.48 -9.86
N LYS A 356 -17.55 9.43 -10.74
CA LYS A 356 -18.54 10.36 -11.31
C LYS A 356 -19.04 9.90 -12.66
N VAL A 357 -18.26 9.06 -13.39
CA VAL A 357 -18.53 8.67 -14.77
C VAL A 357 -18.90 7.21 -14.93
N LEU A 358 -18.47 6.35 -14.02
CA LEU A 358 -18.92 4.95 -13.95
C LEU A 358 -20.25 4.86 -13.19
N PRO A 359 -21.15 3.94 -13.59
CA PRO A 359 -22.47 3.78 -12.97
C PRO A 359 -22.44 3.28 -11.53
#